data_34d55e7e6c120e266e44b3692d2c3dd9
#
_entry.id   34d55e7e6c120e266e44b3692d2c3dd9
#
_cell.length_a   1.000
_cell.length_b   1.000
_cell.length_c   1.000
_cell.angle_alpha   90.00
_cell.angle_beta   90.00
_cell.angle_gamma   90.00
#
_symmetry.space_group_name_H-M   'P 1'
#
loop_
_entity.id
_entity.type
_entity.pdbx_description
1 polymer ?
#
loop_
_entity_poly.entity_id
_entity_poly.type
_entity_poly.pdbx_seq_one_letter_code
_entity_poly.pdbx_strand_id
1 'polypeptide(L)'
;HALSTSLVGVSILDAIKSQYGSIRESEAVNLMASIFYCNIGIVQNILNDDKDNVVKISASEFIDISNSNTNSCLWTYKGYRSKEFIKDAPFISSNVNTELVNRAIDASDLTKNVERHNEIGEITKLVRATQIISLMADENIARRQVEFYNSAIEGEAIDTEMFASLGDFRDKFGHFFWEVLYPDVGDVLLLLRETIVGRKIVSKIYAHL
;
A
#
# COMPACT_ATOMS: atom_id res chain seq x y z
N HIS A 1 -8.52 5.52 -2.75
CA HIS A 1 -7.37 4.98 -2.00
C HIS A 1 -6.09 5.79 -2.27
N ALA A 2 -5.64 5.98 -3.52
CA ALA A 2 -4.41 6.71 -3.83
C ALA A 2 -4.32 8.11 -3.19
N LEU A 3 -5.42 8.89 -3.21
CA LEU A 3 -5.45 10.21 -2.57
C LEU A 3 -5.26 10.12 -1.05
N SER A 4 -5.98 9.21 -0.40
CA SER A 4 -5.90 8.97 1.05
C SER A 4 -4.47 8.58 1.45
N THR A 5 -3.86 7.65 0.70
CA THR A 5 -2.49 7.19 0.92
C THR A 5 -1.47 8.34 0.74
N SER A 6 -1.68 9.19 -0.29
CA SER A 6 -0.82 10.36 -0.51
C SER A 6 -0.90 11.38 0.62
N LEU A 7 -2.10 11.62 1.17
CA LEU A 7 -2.27 12.53 2.32
C LEU A 7 -1.56 12.00 3.57
N VAL A 8 -1.60 10.70 3.82
CA VAL A 8 -0.83 10.07 4.90
C VAL A 8 0.68 10.22 4.64
N GLY A 9 1.14 9.99 3.41
CA GLY A 9 2.54 10.17 3.03
C GLY A 9 3.04 11.60 3.28
N VAL A 10 2.26 12.61 2.87
CA VAL A 10 2.58 14.02 3.16
C VAL A 10 2.63 14.28 4.67
N SER A 11 1.69 13.70 5.45
CA SER A 11 1.67 13.86 6.90
C SER A 11 2.89 13.22 7.58
N ILE A 12 3.40 12.11 7.03
CA ILE A 12 4.66 11.49 7.49
C ILE A 12 5.85 12.40 7.18
N LEU A 13 5.94 12.97 5.97
CA LEU A 13 6.99 13.91 5.61
C LEU A 13 6.99 15.16 6.52
N ASP A 14 5.82 15.69 6.83
CA ASP A 14 5.65 16.81 7.75
C ASP A 14 6.12 16.46 9.18
N ALA A 15 5.79 15.26 9.64
CA ALA A 15 6.22 14.75 10.93
C ALA A 15 7.74 14.53 11.00
N ILE A 16 8.36 13.98 9.96
CA ILE A 16 9.83 13.84 9.84
C ILE A 16 10.48 15.22 9.91
N LYS A 17 9.96 16.19 9.15
CA LYS A 17 10.46 17.56 9.17
C LYS A 17 10.31 18.23 10.54
N SER A 18 9.19 17.98 11.23
CA SER A 18 8.93 18.49 12.58
C SER A 18 9.93 17.93 13.59
N GLN A 19 10.22 16.64 13.52
CA GLN A 19 11.09 15.96 14.48
C GLN A 19 12.59 16.20 14.21
N TYR A 20 13.00 16.19 12.93
CA TYR A 20 14.42 16.21 12.55
C TYR A 20 14.86 17.53 11.90
N GLY A 21 13.95 18.50 11.74
CA GLY A 21 14.22 19.82 11.17
C GLY A 21 14.27 19.87 9.64
N SER A 22 14.62 18.78 8.97
CA SER A 22 14.67 18.70 7.50
C SER A 22 14.51 17.28 7.00
N ILE A 23 14.16 17.16 5.73
CA ILE A 23 14.19 15.92 4.96
C ILE A 23 14.91 16.20 3.64
N ARG A 24 15.70 15.26 3.16
CA ARG A 24 16.34 15.40 1.85
C ARG A 24 15.28 15.34 0.75
N GLU A 25 15.38 16.26 -0.22
CA GLU A 25 14.44 16.31 -1.35
C GLU A 25 14.34 14.96 -2.06
N SER A 26 15.47 14.28 -2.30
CA SER A 26 15.49 12.97 -2.94
C SER A 26 14.73 11.90 -2.13
N GLU A 27 14.75 11.96 -0.80
CA GLU A 27 13.99 11.03 0.05
C GLU A 27 12.49 11.30 -0.05
N ALA A 28 12.09 12.58 0.02
CA ALA A 28 10.69 12.97 -0.13
C ALA A 28 10.15 12.57 -1.51
N VAL A 29 10.91 12.82 -2.58
CA VAL A 29 10.54 12.45 -3.95
C VAL A 29 10.39 10.93 -4.08
N ASN A 30 11.36 10.15 -3.59
CA ASN A 30 11.30 8.69 -3.68
C ASN A 30 10.17 8.09 -2.84
N LEU A 31 9.91 8.63 -1.64
CA LEU A 31 8.76 8.21 -0.82
C LEU A 31 7.44 8.45 -1.56
N MET A 32 7.23 9.67 -2.07
CA MET A 32 6.00 10.01 -2.77
C MET A 32 5.84 9.22 -4.07
N ALA A 33 6.89 9.05 -4.86
CA ALA A 33 6.86 8.22 -6.06
C ALA A 33 6.47 6.77 -5.71
N SER A 34 7.07 6.19 -4.68
CA SER A 34 6.72 4.85 -4.23
C SER A 34 5.25 4.72 -3.81
N ILE A 35 4.72 5.71 -3.07
CA ILE A 35 3.32 5.75 -2.65
C ILE A 35 2.37 5.82 -3.85
N PHE A 36 2.68 6.63 -4.85
CA PHE A 36 1.84 6.77 -6.05
C PHE A 36 1.83 5.50 -6.90
N TYR A 37 2.98 4.87 -7.05
CA TYR A 37 3.13 3.75 -7.98
C TYR A 37 2.86 2.38 -7.37
N CYS A 38 2.86 2.21 -6.04
CA CYS A 38 2.71 0.89 -5.42
C CYS A 38 1.41 0.15 -5.75
N ASN A 39 0.34 0.88 -6.10
CA ASN A 39 -0.96 0.30 -6.44
C ASN A 39 -1.40 0.56 -7.89
N ILE A 40 -0.56 1.19 -8.72
CA ILE A 40 -0.93 1.51 -10.09
C ILE A 40 -1.21 0.25 -10.93
N GLY A 41 -0.53 -0.85 -10.63
CA GLY A 41 -0.67 -2.12 -11.32
C GLY A 41 -2.04 -2.78 -11.21
N ILE A 42 -2.92 -2.32 -10.31
CA ILE A 42 -4.32 -2.79 -10.23
C ILE A 42 -5.17 -2.21 -11.37
N VAL A 43 -4.73 -1.12 -12.01
CA VAL A 43 -5.50 -0.44 -13.06
C VAL A 43 -5.43 -1.25 -14.35
N GLN A 44 -6.59 -1.49 -14.97
CA GLN A 44 -6.68 -2.11 -16.30
C GLN A 44 -6.12 -1.16 -17.38
N ASN A 45 -5.64 -1.74 -18.46
CA ASN A 45 -5.13 -1.00 -19.62
C ASN A 45 -4.01 -0.01 -19.29
N ILE A 46 -3.24 -0.27 -18.23
CA ILE A 46 -2.15 0.60 -17.81
C ILE A 46 -0.83 0.28 -18.52
N LEU A 47 -0.66 -0.96 -18.96
CA LEU A 47 0.50 -1.39 -19.72
C LEU A 47 0.21 -1.34 -21.21
N ASN A 48 1.24 -1.02 -22.01
CA ASN A 48 1.10 -0.95 -23.47
C ASN A 48 0.64 -2.27 -24.12
N ASP A 49 0.92 -3.39 -23.45
CA ASP A 49 0.55 -4.74 -23.89
C ASP A 49 -0.87 -5.16 -23.46
N ASP A 50 -1.52 -4.40 -22.59
CA ASP A 50 -2.91 -4.68 -22.20
C ASP A 50 -3.85 -4.40 -23.37
N LYS A 51 -4.85 -5.26 -23.57
CA LYS A 51 -5.86 -5.10 -24.62
C LYS A 51 -7.23 -5.49 -24.09
N ASP A 52 -8.14 -4.54 -24.03
CA ASP A 52 -9.53 -4.73 -23.58
C ASP A 52 -9.56 -5.43 -22.20
N ASN A 53 -10.03 -6.68 -22.17
CA ASN A 53 -10.09 -7.49 -20.94
C ASN A 53 -8.91 -8.45 -20.78
N VAL A 54 -7.92 -8.41 -21.66
CA VAL A 54 -6.71 -9.25 -21.59
C VAL A 54 -5.57 -8.42 -21.07
N VAL A 55 -5.12 -8.71 -19.87
CA VAL A 55 -4.10 -7.92 -19.18
C VAL A 55 -2.84 -8.73 -18.91
N LYS A 56 -1.69 -8.07 -19.06
CA LYS A 56 -0.37 -8.66 -18.82
C LYS A 56 -0.13 -8.81 -17.32
N ILE A 57 0.29 -10.01 -16.89
CA ILE A 57 0.53 -10.34 -15.48
C ILE A 57 1.97 -10.76 -15.18
N SER A 58 2.73 -11.13 -16.21
CA SER A 58 4.17 -11.42 -16.13
C SER A 58 4.85 -11.08 -17.46
N ALA A 59 6.13 -11.38 -17.60
CA ALA A 59 6.88 -11.12 -18.83
C ALA A 59 6.26 -11.75 -20.09
N SER A 60 5.61 -12.91 -19.94
CA SER A 60 5.06 -13.71 -21.05
C SER A 60 3.62 -14.14 -20.87
N GLU A 61 2.97 -13.79 -19.74
CA GLU A 61 1.66 -14.29 -19.40
C GLU A 61 0.62 -13.17 -19.38
N PHE A 62 -0.57 -13.54 -19.81
CA PHE A 62 -1.75 -12.68 -19.83
C PHE A 62 -2.95 -13.43 -19.23
N ILE A 63 -3.86 -12.70 -18.60
CA ILE A 63 -5.14 -13.22 -18.13
C ILE A 63 -6.30 -12.48 -18.76
N ASP A 64 -7.40 -13.18 -18.97
CA ASP A 64 -8.69 -12.61 -19.36
C ASP A 64 -9.50 -12.28 -18.10
N ILE A 65 -9.80 -11.01 -17.92
CA ILE A 65 -10.54 -10.47 -16.78
C ILE A 65 -12.00 -10.11 -17.12
N SER A 66 -12.50 -10.56 -18.26
CA SER A 66 -13.88 -10.27 -18.71
C SER A 66 -14.95 -10.73 -17.72
N ASN A 67 -14.68 -11.78 -16.94
CA ASN A 67 -15.56 -12.33 -15.93
C ASN A 67 -15.34 -11.78 -14.53
N SER A 68 -14.37 -10.87 -14.35
CA SER A 68 -14.08 -10.30 -13.04
C SER A 68 -15.04 -9.13 -12.76
N ASN A 69 -15.61 -9.13 -11.57
CA ASN A 69 -16.52 -8.05 -11.13
C ASN A 69 -15.78 -6.76 -10.79
N THR A 70 -14.50 -6.86 -10.45
CA THR A 70 -13.65 -5.74 -10.04
C THR A 70 -12.23 -5.93 -10.57
N ASN A 71 -11.37 -4.93 -10.38
CA ASN A 71 -9.94 -5.04 -10.69
C ASN A 71 -9.15 -5.84 -9.62
N SER A 72 -9.85 -6.43 -8.65
CA SER A 72 -9.22 -7.14 -7.53
C SER A 72 -8.50 -8.42 -7.95
N CYS A 73 -8.93 -9.04 -9.06
CA CYS A 73 -8.21 -10.13 -9.71
C CYS A 73 -6.76 -9.77 -10.07
N LEU A 74 -6.45 -8.47 -10.21
CA LEU A 74 -5.10 -7.98 -10.48
C LEU A 74 -4.27 -7.75 -9.21
N TRP A 75 -4.82 -7.96 -8.03
CA TRP A 75 -4.15 -7.69 -6.76
C TRP A 75 -2.85 -8.47 -6.61
N THR A 76 -2.90 -9.75 -6.89
CA THR A 76 -1.71 -10.65 -6.83
C THR A 76 -0.60 -10.21 -7.79
N TYR A 77 -0.97 -9.60 -8.91
CA TYR A 77 -0.05 -9.18 -9.97
C TYR A 77 0.35 -7.71 -9.89
N LYS A 78 -0.20 -6.95 -8.92
CA LYS A 78 0.00 -5.50 -8.83
C LYS A 78 1.48 -5.10 -8.79
N GLY A 79 2.31 -5.85 -8.08
CA GLY A 79 3.73 -5.55 -7.95
C GLY A 79 4.47 -5.64 -9.29
N TYR A 80 4.25 -6.72 -10.05
CA TYR A 80 4.82 -6.86 -11.38
C TYR A 80 4.36 -5.73 -12.30
N ARG A 81 3.05 -5.52 -12.38
CA ARG A 81 2.42 -4.52 -13.28
C ARG A 81 2.85 -3.09 -12.94
N SER A 82 2.96 -2.77 -11.65
CA SER A 82 3.46 -1.46 -11.21
C SER A 82 4.91 -1.22 -11.64
N LYS A 83 5.77 -2.23 -11.52
CA LYS A 83 7.16 -2.14 -11.94
C LYS A 83 7.31 -2.04 -13.46
N GLU A 84 6.49 -2.77 -14.23
CA GLU A 84 6.47 -2.62 -15.70
C GLU A 84 6.02 -1.22 -16.12
N PHE A 85 4.95 -0.70 -15.51
CA PHE A 85 4.49 0.66 -15.79
C PHE A 85 5.58 1.71 -15.54
N ILE A 86 6.35 1.56 -14.46
CA ILE A 86 7.41 2.49 -14.12
C ILE A 86 8.54 2.51 -15.17
N LYS A 87 8.86 1.35 -15.78
CA LYS A 87 9.91 1.29 -16.81
C LYS A 87 9.59 2.18 -18.01
N ASP A 88 8.31 2.25 -18.37
CA ASP A 88 7.84 2.98 -19.54
C ASP A 88 7.29 4.37 -19.20
N ALA A 89 7.21 4.73 -17.90
CA ALA A 89 6.61 5.97 -17.48
C ALA A 89 7.49 7.19 -17.82
N PRO A 90 7.05 8.08 -18.74
CA PRO A 90 7.86 9.21 -19.19
C PRO A 90 8.04 10.28 -18.10
N PHE A 91 7.31 10.17 -16.99
CA PHE A 91 7.31 11.16 -15.90
C PHE A 91 8.28 10.82 -14.78
N ILE A 92 8.98 9.68 -14.85
CA ILE A 92 9.99 9.36 -13.85
C ILE A 92 11.20 10.22 -14.14
N SER A 93 11.32 11.28 -13.35
CA SER A 93 12.43 12.22 -13.43
C SER A 93 13.76 11.52 -13.07
N SER A 94 14.87 12.11 -13.51
CA SER A 94 16.23 11.69 -13.10
C SER A 94 16.45 11.68 -11.59
N ASN A 95 15.53 12.27 -10.81
CA ASN A 95 15.59 12.36 -9.36
C ASN A 95 14.92 11.18 -8.63
N VAL A 96 14.25 10.27 -9.36
CA VAL A 96 13.61 9.07 -8.80
C VAL A 96 14.57 7.88 -8.88
N ASN A 97 14.86 7.28 -7.75
CA ASN A 97 15.61 6.03 -7.69
C ASN A 97 14.65 4.85 -7.95
N THR A 98 14.60 4.41 -9.20
CA THR A 98 13.69 3.34 -9.67
C THR A 98 13.89 2.03 -8.92
N GLU A 99 15.12 1.67 -8.54
CA GLU A 99 15.40 0.45 -7.78
C GLU A 99 14.79 0.51 -6.38
N LEU A 100 14.92 1.66 -5.72
CA LEU A 100 14.33 1.90 -4.41
C LEU A 100 12.79 1.87 -4.49
N VAL A 101 12.20 2.51 -5.50
CA VAL A 101 10.75 2.48 -5.75
C VAL A 101 10.28 1.04 -6.00
N ASN A 102 10.99 0.25 -6.78
CA ASN A 102 10.65 -1.15 -7.04
C ASN A 102 10.67 -2.00 -5.75
N ARG A 103 11.68 -1.81 -4.89
CA ARG A 103 11.72 -2.48 -3.58
C ARG A 103 10.56 -2.05 -2.67
N ALA A 104 10.21 -0.77 -2.69
CA ALA A 104 9.08 -0.26 -1.92
C ALA A 104 7.73 -0.81 -2.42
N ILE A 105 7.57 -1.01 -3.74
CA ILE A 105 6.41 -1.67 -4.33
C ILE A 105 6.28 -3.11 -3.80
N ASP A 106 7.37 -3.89 -3.79
CA ASP A 106 7.35 -5.25 -3.26
C ASP A 106 6.94 -5.29 -1.79
N ALA A 107 7.48 -4.38 -0.98
CA ALA A 107 7.15 -4.31 0.45
C ALA A 107 5.76 -3.75 0.74
N SER A 108 5.13 -3.03 -0.20
CA SER A 108 3.76 -2.53 -0.05
C SER A 108 2.71 -3.64 -0.12
N ASP A 109 3.10 -4.84 -0.52
CA ASP A 109 2.21 -5.99 -0.56
C ASP A 109 1.99 -6.52 0.87
N LEU A 110 0.80 -6.22 1.42
CA LEU A 110 0.44 -6.60 2.79
C LEU A 110 0.17 -8.11 2.94
N THR A 111 0.02 -8.84 1.84
CA THR A 111 -0.19 -10.29 1.84
C THR A 111 1.12 -11.07 2.00
N LYS A 112 2.24 -10.43 1.65
CA LYS A 112 3.56 -11.04 1.82
C LYS A 112 4.08 -10.76 3.20
N ASN A 113 4.47 -11.82 3.91
CA ASN A 113 5.37 -11.67 5.06
C ASN A 113 6.69 -11.12 4.52
N VAL A 114 6.83 -9.82 4.59
CA VAL A 114 8.14 -9.21 4.40
C VAL A 114 8.96 -9.70 5.60
N GLU A 115 9.87 -10.63 5.34
CA GLU A 115 10.82 -11.04 6.38
C GLU A 115 11.37 -9.75 6.97
N ARG A 116 11.22 -9.60 8.29
CA ARG A 116 11.64 -8.40 9.05
C ARG A 116 13.16 -8.34 9.07
N HIS A 117 13.77 -8.27 7.89
CA HIS A 117 15.20 -8.11 7.77
C HIS A 117 15.55 -6.65 8.11
N ASN A 118 16.56 -6.47 8.92
CA ASN A 118 17.19 -5.18 9.23
C ASN A 118 17.70 -4.44 7.96
N GLU A 119 17.61 -5.07 6.80
CA GLU A 119 18.03 -4.57 5.49
C GLU A 119 16.92 -3.83 4.71
N ILE A 120 15.67 -3.81 5.21
CA ILE A 120 14.60 -3.04 4.57
C ILE A 120 14.88 -1.56 4.79
N GLY A 121 15.16 -0.84 3.70
CA GLY A 121 15.45 0.59 3.74
C GLY A 121 14.31 1.40 4.35
N GLU A 122 14.63 2.52 4.98
CA GLU A 122 13.69 3.39 5.70
C GLU A 122 12.46 3.77 4.85
N ILE A 123 12.67 4.17 3.59
CA ILE A 123 11.58 4.53 2.67
C ILE A 123 10.61 3.36 2.44
N THR A 124 11.13 2.16 2.33
CA THR A 124 10.32 0.95 2.13
C THR A 124 9.39 0.69 3.32
N LYS A 125 9.91 0.85 4.55
CA LYS A 125 9.11 0.77 5.78
C LYS A 125 8.03 1.85 5.82
N LEU A 126 8.38 3.09 5.46
CA LEU A 126 7.44 4.20 5.43
C LEU A 126 6.32 3.97 4.40
N VAL A 127 6.62 3.44 3.21
CA VAL A 127 5.61 3.11 2.20
C VAL A 127 4.64 2.05 2.71
N ARG A 128 5.15 0.96 3.29
CA ARG A 128 4.32 -0.09 3.88
C ARG A 128 3.44 0.46 5.00
N ALA A 129 4.02 1.20 5.93
CA ALA A 129 3.28 1.87 6.99
C ALA A 129 2.19 2.82 6.44
N THR A 130 2.50 3.57 5.38
CA THR A 130 1.55 4.48 4.74
C THR A 130 0.32 3.73 4.19
N GLN A 131 0.50 2.55 3.59
CA GLN A 131 -0.61 1.72 3.11
C GLN A 131 -1.52 1.28 4.27
N ILE A 132 -0.94 0.77 5.34
CA ILE A 132 -1.67 0.29 6.53
C ILE A 132 -2.40 1.47 7.19
N ILE A 133 -1.70 2.57 7.46
CA ILE A 133 -2.26 3.76 8.13
C ILE A 133 -3.40 4.36 7.31
N SER A 134 -3.28 4.43 5.98
CA SER A 134 -4.33 4.98 5.12
C SER A 134 -5.61 4.14 5.13
N LEU A 135 -5.48 2.83 5.25
CA LEU A 135 -6.60 1.90 5.41
C LEU A 135 -7.26 2.10 6.78
N MET A 136 -6.45 2.09 7.84
CA MET A 136 -6.94 2.13 9.23
C MET A 136 -7.54 3.47 9.63
N ALA A 137 -7.09 4.58 9.04
CA ALA A 137 -7.57 5.94 9.32
C ALA A 137 -8.74 6.38 8.43
N ASP A 138 -9.23 5.52 7.52
CA ASP A 138 -10.35 5.86 6.63
C ASP A 138 -11.65 6.01 7.45
N GLU A 139 -12.38 7.11 7.23
CA GLU A 139 -13.65 7.39 7.93
C GLU A 139 -14.72 6.33 7.66
N ASN A 140 -14.62 5.63 6.54
CA ASN A 140 -15.51 4.55 6.15
C ASN A 140 -14.87 3.17 6.40
N ILE A 141 -14.15 3.01 7.51
CA ILE A 141 -13.40 1.76 7.80
C ILE A 141 -14.26 0.50 7.66
N ALA A 142 -15.51 0.52 8.12
CA ALA A 142 -16.41 -0.63 8.02
C ALA A 142 -16.68 -1.05 6.55
N ARG A 143 -16.79 -0.07 5.65
CA ARG A 143 -16.91 -0.31 4.20
C ARG A 143 -15.57 -0.78 3.63
N ARG A 144 -14.45 -0.17 4.05
CA ARG A 144 -13.10 -0.56 3.61
C ARG A 144 -12.75 -1.98 4.03
N GLN A 145 -13.18 -2.44 5.18
CA GLN A 145 -13.02 -3.83 5.61
C GLN A 145 -13.72 -4.80 4.66
N VAL A 146 -14.95 -4.48 4.22
CA VAL A 146 -15.68 -5.29 3.23
C VAL A 146 -14.95 -5.30 1.89
N GLU A 147 -14.57 -4.11 1.39
CA GLU A 147 -13.85 -3.97 0.12
C GLU A 147 -12.51 -4.73 0.18
N PHE A 148 -11.76 -4.58 1.27
CA PHE A 148 -10.50 -5.28 1.48
C PHE A 148 -10.68 -6.80 1.52
N TYR A 149 -11.63 -7.29 2.35
CA TYR A 149 -11.90 -8.72 2.47
C TYR A 149 -12.31 -9.34 1.13
N ASN A 150 -13.28 -8.75 0.44
CA ASN A 150 -13.73 -9.25 -0.85
C ASN A 150 -12.62 -9.23 -1.91
N SER A 151 -11.86 -8.14 -1.96
CA SER A 151 -10.72 -8.00 -2.89
C SER A 151 -9.63 -9.03 -2.62
N ALA A 152 -9.38 -9.31 -1.36
CA ALA A 152 -8.35 -10.25 -0.95
C ALA A 152 -8.78 -11.71 -1.19
N ILE A 153 -10.08 -12.03 -1.08
CA ILE A 153 -10.62 -13.32 -1.49
C ILE A 153 -10.58 -13.46 -3.01
N GLU A 154 -11.05 -12.46 -3.77
CA GLU A 154 -11.04 -12.47 -5.25
C GLU A 154 -9.61 -12.58 -5.81
N GLY A 155 -8.65 -11.93 -5.16
CA GLY A 155 -7.22 -11.97 -5.54
C GLY A 155 -6.43 -13.12 -4.91
N GLU A 156 -7.09 -14.07 -4.23
CA GLU A 156 -6.43 -15.18 -3.53
C GLU A 156 -5.32 -14.73 -2.55
N ALA A 157 -5.48 -13.52 -2.01
CA ALA A 157 -4.46 -12.86 -1.18
C ALA A 157 -4.66 -13.08 0.33
N ILE A 158 -5.82 -13.57 0.73
CA ILE A 158 -6.12 -13.99 2.12
C ILE A 158 -6.24 -15.51 2.15
N ASP A 159 -5.51 -16.11 3.07
CA ASP A 159 -5.72 -17.49 3.44
C ASP A 159 -7.11 -17.63 4.10
N THR A 160 -8.00 -18.36 3.44
CA THR A 160 -9.34 -18.64 3.94
C THR A 160 -9.34 -19.43 5.26
N GLU A 161 -8.21 -20.05 5.63
CA GLU A 161 -8.04 -20.67 6.94
C GLU A 161 -7.91 -19.64 8.07
N MET A 162 -7.38 -18.42 7.75
CA MET A 162 -7.23 -17.35 8.73
C MET A 162 -8.57 -16.68 9.07
N PHE A 163 -9.44 -16.48 8.07
CA PHE A 163 -10.73 -15.81 8.23
C PHE A 163 -11.84 -16.59 7.49
N ALA A 164 -12.65 -17.28 8.24
CA ALA A 164 -13.73 -18.13 7.69
C ALA A 164 -14.87 -17.34 7.02
N SER A 165 -15.02 -16.06 7.36
CA SER A 165 -16.06 -15.17 6.83
C SER A 165 -15.72 -13.70 7.05
N LEU A 166 -16.45 -12.80 6.38
CA LEU A 166 -16.37 -11.35 6.65
C LEU A 166 -16.71 -11.02 8.10
N GLY A 167 -17.65 -11.74 8.74
CA GLY A 167 -17.96 -11.57 10.15
C GLY A 167 -16.77 -11.93 11.01
N ASP A 168 -16.18 -13.09 10.81
CA ASP A 168 -14.98 -13.53 11.51
C ASP A 168 -13.79 -12.59 11.30
N PHE A 169 -13.61 -12.06 10.07
CA PHE A 169 -12.60 -11.03 9.79
C PHE A 169 -12.82 -9.77 10.63
N ARG A 170 -14.07 -9.29 10.73
CA ARG A 170 -14.40 -8.11 11.53
C ARG A 170 -14.17 -8.32 13.02
N ASP A 171 -14.61 -9.46 13.53
CA ASP A 171 -14.46 -9.80 14.94
C ASP A 171 -12.97 -9.92 15.34
N LYS A 172 -12.15 -10.43 14.46
CA LYS A 172 -10.70 -10.59 14.67
C LYS A 172 -9.88 -9.38 14.24
N PHE A 173 -10.47 -8.35 13.65
CA PHE A 173 -9.74 -7.25 13.02
C PHE A 173 -8.85 -6.47 14.00
N GLY A 174 -9.33 -6.20 15.20
CA GLY A 174 -8.53 -5.56 16.24
C GLY A 174 -7.32 -6.41 16.64
N HIS A 175 -7.50 -7.73 16.83
CA HIS A 175 -6.41 -8.65 17.11
C HIS A 175 -5.42 -8.71 15.94
N PHE A 176 -5.91 -8.83 14.71
CA PHE A 176 -5.09 -8.80 13.50
C PHE A 176 -4.26 -7.51 13.40
N PHE A 177 -4.86 -6.36 13.75
CA PHE A 177 -4.10 -5.11 13.77
C PHE A 177 -2.92 -5.19 14.75
N TRP A 178 -3.16 -5.58 15.99
CA TRP A 178 -2.10 -5.56 17.02
C TRP A 178 -1.00 -6.58 16.78
N GLU A 179 -1.34 -7.78 16.34
CA GLU A 179 -0.39 -8.88 16.16
C GLU A 179 0.35 -8.81 14.82
N VAL A 180 -0.34 -8.36 13.75
CA VAL A 180 0.19 -8.44 12.39
C VAL A 180 0.60 -7.09 11.84
N LEU A 181 -0.25 -6.06 11.97
CA LEU A 181 -0.03 -4.78 11.32
C LEU A 181 0.75 -3.78 12.19
N TYR A 182 0.52 -3.77 13.50
CA TYR A 182 1.13 -2.79 14.42
C TYR A 182 2.67 -2.84 14.41
N PRO A 183 3.33 -3.98 14.33
CA PRO A 183 4.78 -4.04 14.22
C PRO A 183 5.37 -3.26 13.02
N ASP A 184 4.59 -3.09 11.96
CA ASP A 184 5.00 -2.36 10.76
C ASP A 184 4.72 -0.84 10.85
N VAL A 185 3.85 -0.42 11.77
CA VAL A 185 3.40 0.98 11.84
C VAL A 185 3.72 1.69 13.15
N GLY A 186 4.06 0.97 14.21
CA GLY A 186 4.19 1.52 15.57
C GLY A 186 5.09 2.75 15.63
N ASP A 187 6.28 2.69 15.05
CA ASP A 187 7.23 3.80 15.02
C ASP A 187 6.70 4.99 14.22
N VAL A 188 6.00 4.72 13.11
CA VAL A 188 5.40 5.76 12.27
C VAL A 188 4.22 6.42 12.97
N LEU A 189 3.44 5.67 13.75
CA LEU A 189 2.36 6.24 14.57
C LEU A 189 2.92 7.14 15.67
N LEU A 190 4.06 6.79 16.28
CA LEU A 190 4.76 7.67 17.24
C LEU A 190 5.24 8.95 16.55
N LEU A 191 5.88 8.83 15.38
CA LEU A 191 6.33 9.96 14.57
C LEU A 191 5.18 10.90 14.21
N LEU A 192 4.04 10.38 13.76
CA LEU A 192 2.86 11.18 13.40
C LEU A 192 2.32 12.04 14.56
N ARG A 193 2.55 11.65 15.81
CA ARG A 193 2.13 12.45 16.99
C ARG A 193 2.83 13.80 17.11
N GLU A 194 3.92 14.01 16.40
CA GLU A 194 4.66 15.27 16.38
C GLU A 194 3.89 16.41 15.69
N THR A 195 2.87 16.09 14.88
CA THR A 195 2.07 17.08 14.17
C THR A 195 0.59 17.03 14.57
N ILE A 196 -0.13 18.15 14.37
CA ILE A 196 -1.58 18.21 14.64
C ILE A 196 -2.35 17.25 13.72
N VAL A 197 -1.98 17.24 12.43
CA VAL A 197 -2.64 16.37 11.44
C VAL A 197 -2.35 14.90 11.75
N GLY A 198 -1.11 14.58 12.07
CA GLY A 198 -0.72 13.22 12.43
C GLY A 198 -1.43 12.72 13.69
N ARG A 199 -1.59 13.55 14.73
CA ARG A 199 -2.38 13.17 15.92
C ARG A 199 -3.84 12.85 15.58
N LYS A 200 -4.44 13.57 14.63
CA LYS A 200 -5.81 13.25 14.17
C LYS A 200 -5.87 11.91 13.46
N ILE A 201 -4.87 11.60 12.62
CA ILE A 201 -4.77 10.29 11.95
C ILE A 201 -4.67 9.17 13.00
N VAL A 202 -3.75 9.30 13.95
CA VAL A 202 -3.55 8.32 15.03
C VAL A 202 -4.82 8.13 15.85
N SER A 203 -5.51 9.22 16.20
CA SER A 203 -6.78 9.16 16.96
C SER A 203 -7.87 8.41 16.18
N LYS A 204 -7.97 8.60 14.86
CA LYS A 204 -8.92 7.85 14.04
C LYS A 204 -8.63 6.35 14.04
N ILE A 205 -7.35 5.96 13.91
CA ILE A 205 -6.97 4.55 13.97
C ILE A 205 -7.43 3.90 15.27
N TYR A 206 -7.11 4.52 16.41
CA TYR A 206 -7.49 3.97 17.72
C TYR A 206 -9.02 4.02 17.99
N ALA A 207 -9.76 4.89 17.32
CA ALA A 207 -11.21 4.91 17.41
C ALA A 207 -11.88 3.78 16.60
N HIS A 208 -11.14 3.14 15.67
CA HIS A 208 -11.63 2.07 14.81
C HIS A 208 -11.25 0.66 15.32
N LEU A 209 -10.47 0.57 16.39
CA LEU A 209 -10.03 -0.68 17.02
C LEU A 209 -10.87 -1.04 18.23
#